data_9d71c7e2402e444fa0411d837edf9feb
#
_entry.id   9d71c7e2402e444fa0411d837edf9feb
#
_cell.length_a   1.000
_cell.length_b   1.000
_cell.length_c   1.000
_cell.angle_alpha   90.00
_cell.angle_beta   90.00
_cell.angle_gamma   90.00
#
_symmetry.space_group_name_H-M   'P 1'
#
loop_
_entity.id
_entity.type
_entity.pdbx_description
1 polymer ?
#
loop_
_entity_poly.entity_id
_entity_poly.type
_entity_poly.pdbx_seq_one_letter_code
_entity_poly.pdbx_strand_id
1 'polypeptide(L)'
;MTVTGIIAEFNPFHNGHKYLLSQVEGVKIVAMSGNFVQRGEPAIVDKWTRAEMALRNGADLVVELPFLVAVQSADYFAQGAVDILERLGVDKLAFGTEENLDYQHFSQIYGDNQQNMVDYLQSLPADLSYPQKTQKMWERFAGVHFTGDTPNHILGLSYAKACAGKDIQLTPIIRQGAGYHSQEENEKYASATALRKRMNCSGFLAKFTPDHELLIQSPKVTWSALYPFLRYQMISHPDLTTFYQVNQELAVRLQEAAKTSYTTEELVEQVATKRYTKARIRRILTYILVGARDELLPSGIHVLGFTQAGQEHLKKMKKKIEVISRIGQEPWDSLMQQADRIYQLGNVKLEEQNFGRIPIIVD
;
A
#
# COMPACT_ATOMS: atom_id res chain seq x y z
N MET A 1 0.08 -13.11 -24.83
CA MET A 1 -0.65 -13.50 -23.60
C MET A 1 -0.68 -12.25 -22.75
N THR A 2 -1.85 -11.76 -22.41
CA THR A 2 -2.03 -10.53 -21.64
C THR A 2 -1.49 -10.70 -20.21
N VAL A 3 -0.82 -9.70 -19.69
CA VAL A 3 -0.31 -9.64 -18.32
C VAL A 3 -0.97 -8.48 -17.61
N THR A 4 -1.75 -8.77 -16.59
CA THR A 4 -2.50 -7.75 -15.85
C THR A 4 -1.89 -7.52 -14.46
N GLY A 5 -1.49 -6.29 -14.18
CA GLY A 5 -1.00 -5.83 -12.89
C GLY A 5 -2.13 -5.39 -11.98
N ILE A 6 -1.99 -5.65 -10.71
CA ILE A 6 -2.87 -5.17 -9.64
C ILE A 6 -1.98 -4.62 -8.52
N ILE A 7 -2.29 -3.43 -8.02
CA ILE A 7 -1.62 -2.83 -6.87
C ILE A 7 -2.53 -2.99 -5.66
N ALA A 8 -2.04 -3.62 -4.58
CA ALA A 8 -2.89 -3.97 -3.46
C ALA A 8 -2.18 -3.93 -2.10
N GLU A 9 -2.98 -3.83 -1.05
CA GLU A 9 -2.56 -4.01 0.34
C GLU A 9 -3.08 -5.34 0.91
N PHE A 10 -4.28 -5.75 0.51
CA PHE A 10 -5.01 -6.91 1.03
C PHE A 10 -5.04 -6.97 2.56
N ASN A 11 -5.46 -5.90 3.19
CA ASN A 11 -5.37 -5.70 4.64
C ASN A 11 -6.74 -5.75 5.38
N PRO A 12 -7.33 -6.97 5.56
CA PRO A 12 -6.98 -8.27 4.98
C PRO A 12 -7.56 -8.46 3.58
N PHE A 13 -7.22 -9.59 2.93
CA PHE A 13 -7.88 -10.05 1.71
C PHE A 13 -9.37 -10.33 1.98
N HIS A 14 -10.25 -9.96 1.03
CA HIS A 14 -11.70 -10.12 1.18
C HIS A 14 -12.41 -10.35 -0.16
N ASN A 15 -13.71 -10.64 -0.13
CA ASN A 15 -14.53 -10.94 -1.32
C ASN A 15 -14.45 -9.85 -2.41
N GLY A 16 -14.28 -8.58 -2.05
CA GLY A 16 -14.10 -7.51 -3.04
C GLY A 16 -12.77 -7.62 -3.80
N HIS A 17 -11.71 -8.10 -3.16
CA HIS A 17 -10.44 -8.38 -3.84
C HIS A 17 -10.53 -9.62 -4.73
N LYS A 18 -11.21 -10.68 -4.26
CA LYS A 18 -11.51 -11.85 -5.09
C LYS A 18 -12.32 -11.47 -6.32
N TYR A 19 -13.32 -10.63 -6.16
CA TYR A 19 -14.09 -10.10 -7.28
C TYR A 19 -13.21 -9.35 -8.28
N LEU A 20 -12.35 -8.42 -7.81
CA LEU A 20 -11.40 -7.73 -8.71
C LEU A 20 -10.54 -8.71 -9.50
N LEU A 21 -9.94 -9.69 -8.84
CA LEU A 21 -9.10 -10.71 -9.51
C LEU A 21 -9.89 -11.57 -10.52
N SER A 22 -11.19 -11.77 -10.29
CA SER A 22 -12.05 -12.54 -11.21
C SER A 22 -12.48 -11.77 -12.46
N GLN A 23 -12.35 -10.43 -12.45
CA GLN A 23 -12.76 -9.57 -13.57
C GLN A 23 -11.65 -9.33 -14.59
N VAL A 24 -10.45 -9.85 -14.34
CA VAL A 24 -9.29 -9.61 -15.21
C VAL A 24 -8.78 -10.93 -15.80
N GLU A 25 -8.25 -10.83 -17.01
CA GLU A 25 -7.76 -11.97 -17.78
C GLU A 25 -6.24 -12.02 -17.84
N GLY A 26 -5.72 -13.17 -18.29
CA GLY A 26 -4.30 -13.40 -18.48
C GLY A 26 -3.55 -13.67 -17.17
N VAL A 27 -2.23 -13.48 -17.18
CA VAL A 27 -1.39 -13.64 -15.99
C VAL A 27 -1.59 -12.44 -15.06
N LYS A 28 -1.96 -12.69 -13.82
CA LYS A 28 -2.30 -11.67 -12.80
C LYS A 28 -1.13 -11.47 -11.86
N ILE A 29 -0.49 -10.33 -11.97
CA ILE A 29 0.65 -9.94 -11.13
C ILE A 29 0.20 -8.94 -10.09
N VAL A 30 0.36 -9.27 -8.83
CA VAL A 30 0.03 -8.39 -7.72
C VAL A 30 1.31 -7.76 -7.14
N ALA A 31 1.43 -6.44 -7.22
CA ALA A 31 2.39 -5.67 -6.46
C ALA A 31 1.76 -5.30 -5.10
N MET A 32 2.20 -5.96 -4.03
CA MET A 32 1.57 -5.90 -2.72
C MET A 32 2.44 -5.20 -1.69
N SER A 33 1.84 -4.33 -0.88
CA SER A 33 2.51 -3.75 0.29
C SER A 33 3.02 -4.87 1.21
N GLY A 34 4.25 -4.70 1.72
CA GLY A 34 4.83 -5.57 2.73
C GLY A 34 4.07 -5.49 4.06
N ASN A 35 4.77 -5.64 5.18
CA ASN A 35 4.15 -5.67 6.51
C ASN A 35 3.64 -4.32 7.01
N PHE A 36 3.94 -3.21 6.31
CA PHE A 36 3.35 -1.89 6.52
C PHE A 36 2.67 -1.40 5.25
N VAL A 37 1.54 -0.71 5.41
CA VAL A 37 0.65 -0.32 4.31
C VAL A 37 0.64 1.19 4.08
N GLN A 38 0.05 1.62 2.96
CA GLN A 38 0.12 2.98 2.39
C GLN A 38 -0.23 4.09 3.39
N ARG A 39 -1.17 3.86 4.28
CA ARG A 39 -1.60 4.86 5.28
C ARG A 39 -0.70 4.93 6.51
N GLY A 40 0.43 4.21 6.53
CA GLY A 40 1.32 4.16 7.67
C GLY A 40 0.73 3.34 8.81
N GLU A 41 0.23 2.15 8.51
CA GLU A 41 -0.32 1.21 9.49
C GLU A 41 0.39 -0.13 9.35
N PRO A 42 0.60 -0.90 10.42
CA PRO A 42 0.95 -2.30 10.29
C PRO A 42 -0.21 -3.05 9.63
N ALA A 43 0.08 -3.95 8.71
CA ALA A 43 -0.93 -4.84 8.17
C ALA A 43 -1.45 -5.76 9.29
N ILE A 44 -2.75 -6.07 9.28
CA ILE A 44 -3.37 -6.86 10.36
C ILE A 44 -2.81 -8.27 10.47
N VAL A 45 -2.39 -8.86 9.34
CA VAL A 45 -1.64 -10.12 9.24
C VAL A 45 -0.44 -9.92 8.32
N ASP A 46 0.59 -10.76 8.48
CA ASP A 46 1.85 -10.62 7.77
C ASP A 46 1.71 -10.74 6.23
N LYS A 47 2.77 -10.32 5.53
CA LYS A 47 2.80 -10.31 4.06
C LYS A 47 2.67 -11.71 3.45
N TRP A 48 3.20 -12.73 4.10
CA TRP A 48 3.16 -14.11 3.60
C TRP A 48 1.74 -14.66 3.63
N THR A 49 1.04 -14.49 4.75
CA THR A 49 -0.39 -14.82 4.87
C THR A 49 -1.23 -14.13 3.79
N ARG A 50 -1.00 -12.83 3.56
CA ARG A 50 -1.76 -12.08 2.55
C ARG A 50 -1.43 -12.50 1.12
N ALA A 51 -0.18 -12.83 0.84
CA ALA A 51 0.24 -13.37 -0.45
C ALA A 51 -0.40 -14.73 -0.71
N GLU A 52 -0.44 -15.63 0.28
CA GLU A 52 -1.10 -16.93 0.19
C GLU A 52 -2.59 -16.79 -0.11
N MET A 53 -3.29 -15.91 0.61
CA MET A 53 -4.70 -15.62 0.35
C MET A 53 -4.92 -15.12 -1.08
N ALA A 54 -4.06 -14.24 -1.59
CA ALA A 54 -4.16 -13.71 -2.95
C ALA A 54 -3.95 -14.81 -4.02
N LEU A 55 -2.94 -15.66 -3.85
CA LEU A 55 -2.64 -16.76 -4.76
C LEU A 55 -3.78 -17.78 -4.80
N ARG A 56 -4.29 -18.20 -3.65
CA ARG A 56 -5.45 -19.13 -3.55
C ARG A 56 -6.72 -18.57 -4.21
N ASN A 57 -6.80 -17.25 -4.39
CA ASN A 57 -7.99 -16.59 -4.94
C ASN A 57 -7.76 -15.92 -6.29
N GLY A 58 -6.75 -16.38 -7.04
CA GLY A 58 -6.62 -16.08 -8.47
C GLY A 58 -5.51 -15.11 -8.85
N ALA A 59 -4.61 -14.71 -7.94
CA ALA A 59 -3.34 -14.09 -8.32
C ALA A 59 -2.36 -15.17 -8.84
N ASP A 60 -1.56 -14.86 -9.85
CA ASP A 60 -0.57 -15.78 -10.41
C ASP A 60 0.85 -15.50 -9.91
N LEU A 61 1.15 -14.24 -9.59
CA LEU A 61 2.43 -13.82 -9.05
C LEU A 61 2.19 -12.70 -8.04
N VAL A 62 2.77 -12.82 -6.85
CA VAL A 62 2.74 -11.78 -5.83
C VAL A 62 4.16 -11.32 -5.56
N VAL A 63 4.42 -10.03 -5.74
CA VAL A 63 5.69 -9.37 -5.45
C VAL A 63 5.51 -8.30 -4.37
N GLU A 64 6.55 -8.08 -3.58
CA GLU A 64 6.54 -7.11 -2.49
C GLU A 64 6.94 -5.73 -2.97
N LEU A 65 6.17 -4.71 -2.58
CA LEU A 65 6.55 -3.31 -2.76
C LEU A 65 7.62 -2.90 -1.74
N PRO A 66 8.67 -2.15 -2.15
CA PRO A 66 9.62 -1.57 -1.21
C PRO A 66 8.92 -0.74 -0.13
N PHE A 67 9.47 -0.76 1.09
CA PHE A 67 8.87 -0.07 2.24
C PHE A 67 8.59 1.42 1.96
N LEU A 68 9.57 2.16 1.39
CA LEU A 68 9.41 3.58 1.04
C LEU A 68 8.48 3.84 -0.15
N VAL A 69 8.08 2.80 -0.89
CA VAL A 69 6.99 2.86 -1.89
C VAL A 69 5.66 2.53 -1.22
N ALA A 70 5.61 1.46 -0.43
CA ALA A 70 4.39 0.99 0.22
C ALA A 70 3.84 2.01 1.22
N VAL A 71 4.69 2.58 2.07
CA VAL A 71 4.32 3.58 3.09
C VAL A 71 4.53 4.98 2.54
N GLN A 72 3.63 5.46 1.65
CA GLN A 72 3.84 6.73 0.95
C GLN A 72 2.51 7.43 0.60
N SER A 73 2.59 8.67 0.11
CA SER A 73 1.42 9.33 -0.47
C SER A 73 0.95 8.62 -1.74
N ALA A 74 -0.32 8.84 -2.13
CA ALA A 74 -0.94 8.11 -3.24
C ALA A 74 -0.13 8.17 -4.54
N ASP A 75 0.39 9.34 -4.91
CA ASP A 75 1.15 9.51 -6.15
C ASP A 75 2.48 8.75 -6.13
N TYR A 76 3.25 8.81 -5.04
CA TYR A 76 4.52 8.07 -4.93
C TYR A 76 4.31 6.56 -4.79
N PHE A 77 3.26 6.16 -4.08
CA PHE A 77 2.83 4.77 -4.00
C PHE A 77 2.48 4.23 -5.39
N ALA A 78 1.66 4.97 -6.15
CA ALA A 78 1.26 4.61 -7.51
C ALA A 78 2.47 4.53 -8.44
N GLN A 79 3.34 5.57 -8.43
CA GLN A 79 4.51 5.62 -9.29
C GLN A 79 5.45 4.43 -9.06
N GLY A 80 5.86 4.19 -7.82
CA GLY A 80 6.79 3.10 -7.52
C GLY A 80 6.20 1.71 -7.78
N ALA A 81 4.90 1.54 -7.54
CA ALA A 81 4.22 0.28 -7.84
C ALA A 81 4.07 0.04 -9.35
N VAL A 82 3.73 1.07 -10.12
CA VAL A 82 3.64 1.00 -11.60
C VAL A 82 5.01 0.72 -12.21
N ASP A 83 6.09 1.33 -11.71
CA ASP A 83 7.46 1.08 -12.18
C ASP A 83 7.89 -0.38 -11.98
N ILE A 84 7.49 -1.00 -10.88
CA ILE A 84 7.73 -2.44 -10.63
C ILE A 84 6.92 -3.30 -11.60
N LEU A 85 5.64 -2.97 -11.81
CA LEU A 85 4.76 -3.71 -12.72
C LEU A 85 5.22 -3.58 -14.18
N GLU A 86 5.66 -2.40 -14.60
CA GLU A 86 6.26 -2.16 -15.94
C GLU A 86 7.50 -3.05 -16.15
N ARG A 87 8.41 -3.09 -15.18
CA ARG A 87 9.60 -3.98 -15.21
C ARG A 87 9.22 -5.45 -15.28
N LEU A 88 8.06 -5.84 -14.73
CA LEU A 88 7.50 -7.18 -14.84
C LEU A 88 6.75 -7.43 -16.15
N GLY A 89 6.69 -6.45 -17.07
CA GLY A 89 6.08 -6.59 -18.39
C GLY A 89 4.56 -6.66 -18.35
N VAL A 90 3.94 -5.83 -17.49
CA VAL A 90 2.50 -5.70 -17.39
C VAL A 90 1.94 -4.87 -18.55
N ASP A 91 0.91 -5.38 -19.24
CA ASP A 91 0.22 -4.71 -20.34
C ASP A 91 -0.97 -3.86 -19.85
N LYS A 92 -1.59 -4.27 -18.73
CA LYS A 92 -2.79 -3.65 -18.18
C LYS A 92 -2.66 -3.46 -16.68
N LEU A 93 -3.13 -2.33 -16.16
CA LEU A 93 -3.28 -2.09 -14.73
C LEU A 93 -4.76 -2.11 -14.35
N ALA A 94 -5.19 -3.12 -13.58
CA ALA A 94 -6.55 -3.24 -13.09
C ALA A 94 -6.65 -2.73 -11.64
N PHE A 95 -7.69 -1.95 -11.36
CA PHE A 95 -7.94 -1.40 -10.03
C PHE A 95 -9.43 -1.16 -9.78
N GLY A 96 -9.84 -1.24 -8.51
CA GLY A 96 -11.23 -0.96 -8.12
C GLY A 96 -11.50 0.54 -8.05
N THR A 97 -12.66 0.98 -8.55
CA THR A 97 -13.10 2.38 -8.49
C THR A 97 -14.58 2.47 -8.09
N GLU A 98 -14.99 3.61 -7.54
CA GLU A 98 -16.38 3.90 -7.20
C GLU A 98 -17.19 4.28 -8.44
N GLU A 99 -16.55 4.88 -9.44
CA GLU A 99 -17.19 5.42 -10.64
C GLU A 99 -16.52 4.89 -11.91
N ASN A 100 -17.31 4.75 -12.97
CA ASN A 100 -16.79 4.36 -14.29
C ASN A 100 -16.32 5.60 -15.07
N LEU A 101 -15.07 5.98 -14.81
CA LEU A 101 -14.43 7.13 -15.47
C LEU A 101 -13.35 6.66 -16.45
N ASP A 102 -13.07 7.46 -17.44
CA ASP A 102 -12.01 7.21 -18.42
C ASP A 102 -10.64 7.63 -17.86
N TYR A 103 -10.04 6.76 -17.07
CA TYR A 103 -8.70 6.99 -16.50
C TYR A 103 -7.60 7.00 -17.56
N GLN A 104 -7.82 6.36 -18.73
CA GLN A 104 -6.87 6.42 -19.83
C GLN A 104 -6.81 7.83 -20.41
N HIS A 105 -7.95 8.49 -20.54
CA HIS A 105 -8.01 9.90 -20.94
C HIS A 105 -7.32 10.82 -19.94
N PHE A 106 -7.49 10.59 -18.63
CA PHE A 106 -6.78 11.36 -17.61
C PHE A 106 -5.27 11.16 -17.68
N SER A 107 -4.81 9.95 -18.00
CA SER A 107 -3.39 9.66 -18.23
C SER A 107 -2.83 10.45 -19.42
N GLN A 108 -3.57 10.56 -20.51
CA GLN A 108 -3.20 11.36 -21.68
C GLN A 108 -3.15 12.85 -21.33
N ILE A 109 -4.20 13.39 -20.69
CA ILE A 109 -4.22 14.81 -20.24
C ILE A 109 -2.98 15.11 -19.37
N TYR A 110 -2.63 14.21 -18.44
CA TYR A 110 -1.46 14.42 -17.60
C TYR A 110 -0.17 14.39 -18.41
N GLY A 111 -0.01 13.43 -19.32
CA GLY A 111 1.15 13.32 -20.20
C GLY A 111 1.37 14.57 -21.05
N ASP A 112 0.31 15.09 -21.65
CA ASP A 112 0.35 16.28 -22.53
C ASP A 112 0.59 17.58 -21.75
N ASN A 113 0.25 17.63 -20.45
CA ASN A 113 0.27 18.86 -19.65
C ASN A 113 1.16 18.74 -18.40
N GLN A 114 2.02 17.76 -18.30
CA GLN A 114 2.77 17.43 -17.08
C GLN A 114 3.46 18.66 -16.47
N GLN A 115 4.24 19.42 -17.25
CA GLN A 115 4.94 20.59 -16.76
C GLN A 115 3.98 21.67 -16.26
N ASN A 116 2.95 21.98 -17.04
CA ASN A 116 1.94 22.98 -16.66
C ASN A 116 1.19 22.62 -15.37
N MET A 117 0.90 21.32 -15.18
CA MET A 117 0.26 20.81 -13.97
C MET A 117 1.18 20.90 -12.74
N VAL A 118 2.48 20.60 -12.90
CA VAL A 118 3.48 20.75 -11.84
C VAL A 118 3.65 22.22 -11.46
N ASP A 119 3.79 23.12 -12.42
CA ASP A 119 3.92 24.56 -12.19
C ASP A 119 2.68 25.11 -11.48
N TYR A 120 1.49 24.65 -11.89
CA TYR A 120 0.26 25.03 -11.22
C TYR A 120 0.22 24.56 -9.76
N LEU A 121 0.61 23.33 -9.47
CA LEU A 121 0.69 22.82 -8.08
C LEU A 121 1.63 23.68 -7.22
N GLN A 122 2.76 24.13 -7.78
CA GLN A 122 3.72 24.98 -7.08
C GLN A 122 3.18 26.40 -6.86
N SER A 123 2.36 26.92 -7.78
CA SER A 123 1.75 28.26 -7.67
C SER A 123 0.63 28.35 -6.64
N LEU A 124 0.08 27.21 -6.20
CA LEU A 124 -1.01 27.18 -5.21
C LEU A 124 -0.51 27.53 -3.79
N PRO A 125 -1.36 28.18 -2.97
CA PRO A 125 -1.01 28.62 -1.62
C PRO A 125 -0.33 27.52 -0.78
N ALA A 126 0.67 27.90 0.02
CA ALA A 126 1.48 26.95 0.81
C ALA A 126 0.73 26.33 1.99
N ASP A 127 -0.36 26.95 2.43
CA ASP A 127 -1.25 26.46 3.49
C ASP A 127 -2.19 25.33 3.05
N LEU A 128 -2.37 25.14 1.74
CA LEU A 128 -3.12 24.02 1.21
C LEU A 128 -2.34 22.72 1.38
N SER A 129 -3.04 21.68 1.83
CA SER A 129 -2.50 20.30 1.84
C SER A 129 -2.30 19.79 0.41
N TYR A 130 -1.37 18.84 0.23
CA TYR A 130 -1.12 18.27 -1.10
C TYR A 130 -2.38 17.66 -1.76
N PRO A 131 -3.25 16.91 -1.06
CA PRO A 131 -4.51 16.46 -1.65
C PRO A 131 -5.41 17.60 -2.16
N GLN A 132 -5.51 18.72 -1.42
CA GLN A 132 -6.29 19.88 -1.86
C GLN A 132 -5.68 20.52 -3.13
N LYS A 133 -4.36 20.61 -3.20
CA LYS A 133 -3.66 21.10 -4.41
C LYS A 133 -3.91 20.20 -5.60
N THR A 134 -3.79 18.88 -5.41
CA THR A 134 -4.02 17.89 -6.47
C THR A 134 -5.47 17.91 -6.96
N GLN A 135 -6.44 18.09 -6.07
CA GLN A 135 -7.84 18.26 -6.44
C GLN A 135 -8.05 19.46 -7.37
N LYS A 136 -7.51 20.64 -6.96
CA LYS A 136 -7.58 21.87 -7.79
C LYS A 136 -6.89 21.71 -9.15
N MET A 137 -5.81 20.96 -9.19
CA MET A 137 -5.10 20.66 -10.42
C MET A 137 -5.97 19.83 -11.39
N TRP A 138 -6.55 18.73 -10.92
CA TRP A 138 -7.41 17.90 -11.76
C TRP A 138 -8.70 18.62 -12.18
N GLU A 139 -9.28 19.43 -11.29
CA GLU A 139 -10.41 20.29 -11.61
C GLU A 139 -10.09 21.25 -12.77
N ARG A 140 -8.94 21.92 -12.71
CA ARG A 140 -8.51 22.88 -13.73
C ARG A 140 -8.21 22.26 -15.09
N PHE A 141 -7.49 21.12 -15.11
CA PHE A 141 -6.94 20.56 -16.33
C PHE A 141 -7.83 19.46 -16.95
N ALA A 142 -8.63 18.79 -16.16
CA ALA A 142 -9.46 17.68 -16.60
C ALA A 142 -10.97 17.85 -16.28
N GLY A 143 -11.36 18.94 -15.63
CA GLY A 143 -12.77 19.17 -15.23
C GLY A 143 -13.29 18.16 -14.21
N VAL A 144 -12.41 17.44 -13.52
CA VAL A 144 -12.78 16.40 -12.56
C VAL A 144 -13.01 17.01 -11.18
N HIS A 145 -14.24 16.88 -10.69
CA HIS A 145 -14.59 17.22 -9.32
C HIS A 145 -14.67 15.95 -8.49
N PHE A 146 -13.89 15.86 -7.42
CA PHE A 146 -13.99 14.74 -6.49
C PHE A 146 -13.99 15.23 -5.05
N THR A 147 -14.76 14.57 -4.22
CA THR A 147 -14.82 14.80 -2.78
C THR A 147 -13.84 13.86 -2.08
N GLY A 148 -13.42 14.22 -0.84
CA GLY A 148 -12.54 13.35 -0.04
C GLY A 148 -13.11 11.97 0.29
N ASP A 149 -14.34 11.68 -0.10
CA ASP A 149 -15.08 10.46 0.18
C ASP A 149 -14.90 9.35 -0.88
N THR A 150 -14.10 9.61 -1.92
CA THR A 150 -13.81 8.67 -3.02
C THR A 150 -12.32 8.29 -3.09
N PRO A 151 -11.77 7.58 -2.09
CA PRO A 151 -10.33 7.31 -2.02
C PRO A 151 -9.80 6.42 -3.15
N ASN A 152 -10.63 5.52 -3.72
CA ASN A 152 -10.19 4.71 -4.85
C ASN A 152 -10.16 5.52 -6.14
N HIS A 153 -11.02 6.53 -6.31
CA HIS A 153 -10.92 7.48 -7.41
C HIS A 153 -9.62 8.29 -7.32
N ILE A 154 -9.25 8.77 -6.13
CA ILE A 154 -7.97 9.45 -5.90
C ILE A 154 -6.77 8.56 -6.28
N LEU A 155 -6.81 7.28 -5.90
CA LEU A 155 -5.80 6.32 -6.32
C LEU A 155 -5.82 6.08 -7.82
N GLY A 156 -6.99 5.98 -8.45
CA GLY A 156 -7.13 5.87 -9.90
C GLY A 156 -6.49 7.03 -10.66
N LEU A 157 -6.66 8.27 -10.19
CA LEU A 157 -5.99 9.44 -10.74
C LEU A 157 -4.46 9.39 -10.53
N SER A 158 -3.99 8.86 -9.40
CA SER A 158 -2.56 8.64 -9.17
C SER A 158 -2.00 7.55 -10.11
N TYR A 159 -2.77 6.51 -10.41
CA TYR A 159 -2.40 5.51 -11.42
C TYR A 159 -2.39 6.11 -12.84
N ALA A 160 -3.35 6.98 -13.16
CA ALA A 160 -3.36 7.71 -14.44
C ALA A 160 -2.09 8.55 -14.62
N LYS A 161 -1.63 9.24 -13.57
CA LYS A 161 -0.34 9.96 -13.58
C LYS A 161 0.84 9.04 -13.76
N ALA A 162 0.88 7.93 -13.02
CA ALA A 162 1.99 7.00 -13.04
C ALA A 162 2.13 6.22 -14.36
N CYS A 163 1.02 6.02 -15.07
CA CYS A 163 0.98 5.34 -16.38
C CYS A 163 1.16 6.30 -17.57
N ALA A 164 1.20 7.62 -17.34
CA ALA A 164 1.38 8.58 -18.43
C ALA A 164 2.72 8.34 -19.16
N GLY A 165 2.64 8.20 -20.50
CA GLY A 165 3.79 7.90 -21.34
C GLY A 165 4.28 6.44 -21.29
N LYS A 166 3.59 5.54 -20.56
CA LYS A 166 3.91 4.11 -20.49
C LYS A 166 2.93 3.30 -21.36
N ASP A 167 3.38 2.15 -21.84
CA ASP A 167 2.54 1.20 -22.61
C ASP A 167 1.75 0.28 -21.65
N ILE A 168 0.97 0.90 -20.76
CA ILE A 168 0.11 0.21 -19.78
C ILE A 168 -1.31 0.75 -19.90
N GLN A 169 -2.24 -0.12 -20.26
CA GLN A 169 -3.66 0.21 -20.35
C GLN A 169 -4.30 0.23 -18.95
N LEU A 170 -4.98 1.33 -18.61
CA LEU A 170 -5.73 1.44 -17.35
C LEU A 170 -7.09 0.73 -17.50
N THR A 171 -7.39 -0.16 -16.56
CA THR A 171 -8.59 -1.00 -16.56
C THR A 171 -9.34 -0.83 -15.23
N PRO A 172 -10.21 0.20 -15.11
CA PRO A 172 -11.03 0.41 -13.93
C PRO A 172 -12.09 -0.69 -13.81
N ILE A 173 -12.26 -1.24 -12.60
CA ILE A 173 -13.29 -2.22 -12.28
C ILE A 173 -14.22 -1.58 -11.23
N ILE A 174 -15.50 -1.44 -11.58
CA ILE A 174 -16.49 -0.88 -10.65
C ILE A 174 -16.63 -1.80 -9.44
N ARG A 175 -16.44 -1.23 -8.27
CA ARG A 175 -16.60 -1.93 -6.99
C ARG A 175 -18.05 -2.32 -6.77
N GLN A 176 -18.26 -3.54 -6.36
CA GLN A 176 -19.58 -4.00 -5.91
C GLN A 176 -19.65 -3.92 -4.39
N GLY A 177 -20.77 -3.41 -3.88
CA GLY A 177 -21.04 -3.33 -2.44
C GLY A 177 -21.04 -1.92 -1.89
N ALA A 178 -21.04 -1.81 -0.56
CA ALA A 178 -21.12 -0.54 0.17
C ALA A 178 -19.89 0.36 -0.11
N GLY A 179 -20.11 1.66 -0.14
CA GLY A 179 -19.05 2.67 -0.30
C GLY A 179 -17.93 2.52 0.74
N TYR A 180 -16.76 3.07 0.46
CA TYR A 180 -15.54 2.90 1.26
C TYR A 180 -15.70 3.25 2.75
N HIS A 181 -16.55 4.23 3.07
CA HIS A 181 -16.84 4.67 4.44
C HIS A 181 -18.12 4.11 5.02
N SER A 182 -18.93 3.36 4.24
CA SER A 182 -20.15 2.79 4.78
C SER A 182 -19.82 1.70 5.82
N GLN A 183 -20.39 1.82 6.98
CA GLN A 183 -20.43 0.73 7.96
C GLN A 183 -21.54 -0.29 7.60
N GLU A 184 -22.26 -0.02 6.53
CA GLU A 184 -23.35 -0.86 6.04
C GLU A 184 -22.77 -2.07 5.31
N GLU A 185 -23.26 -3.22 5.68
CA GLU A 185 -22.93 -4.50 5.09
C GLU A 185 -23.86 -4.73 3.91
N ASN A 186 -23.27 -4.92 2.71
CA ASN A 186 -23.99 -5.60 1.67
C ASN A 186 -23.94 -7.11 1.96
N GLU A 187 -24.90 -7.90 1.46
CA GLU A 187 -24.98 -9.35 1.71
C GLU A 187 -23.68 -10.11 1.35
N LYS A 188 -22.85 -9.59 0.45
CA LYS A 188 -21.64 -10.26 -0.08
C LYS A 188 -20.32 -9.55 0.22
N TYR A 189 -20.33 -8.27 0.54
CA TYR A 189 -19.12 -7.45 0.61
C TYR A 189 -19.05 -6.63 1.89
N ALA A 190 -17.88 -6.63 2.52
CA ALA A 190 -17.55 -5.73 3.62
C ALA A 190 -16.22 -5.04 3.33
N SER A 191 -16.04 -3.83 3.87
CA SER A 191 -14.78 -3.10 3.73
C SER A 191 -13.68 -3.75 4.58
N ALA A 192 -12.42 -3.61 4.18
CA ALA A 192 -11.27 -4.05 4.97
C ALA A 192 -11.28 -3.45 6.39
N THR A 193 -11.76 -2.20 6.54
CA THR A 193 -11.92 -1.54 7.84
C THR A 193 -12.96 -2.23 8.71
N ALA A 194 -14.10 -2.65 8.14
CA ALA A 194 -15.13 -3.39 8.88
C ALA A 194 -14.60 -4.76 9.34
N LEU A 195 -13.82 -5.44 8.48
CA LEU A 195 -13.17 -6.71 8.82
C LEU A 195 -12.16 -6.53 9.96
N ARG A 196 -11.27 -5.53 9.90
CA ARG A 196 -10.30 -5.26 10.97
C ARG A 196 -10.95 -4.97 12.32
N LYS A 197 -12.09 -4.28 12.34
CA LYS A 197 -12.84 -4.02 13.57
C LYS A 197 -13.48 -5.27 14.17
N ARG A 198 -13.74 -6.31 13.38
CA ARG A 198 -14.46 -7.53 13.77
C ARG A 198 -13.60 -8.80 13.65
N MET A 199 -12.28 -8.67 13.82
CA MET A 199 -11.34 -9.80 13.67
C MET A 199 -11.62 -10.98 14.62
N ASN A 200 -12.29 -10.73 15.74
CA ASN A 200 -12.66 -11.77 16.71
C ASN A 200 -14.02 -12.43 16.41
N CYS A 201 -14.70 -12.05 15.33
CA CYS A 201 -16.00 -12.58 14.96
C CYS A 201 -15.88 -13.55 13.78
N SER A 202 -15.67 -14.85 14.04
CA SER A 202 -15.41 -15.87 13.02
C SER A 202 -16.55 -15.95 12.00
N GLY A 203 -17.82 -15.93 12.43
CA GLY A 203 -18.97 -15.97 11.52
C GLY A 203 -19.04 -14.76 10.58
N PHE A 204 -18.60 -13.57 11.04
CA PHE A 204 -18.50 -12.40 10.20
C PHE A 204 -17.36 -12.55 9.16
N LEU A 205 -16.19 -13.00 9.60
CA LEU A 205 -15.08 -13.23 8.69
C LEU A 205 -15.40 -14.28 7.63
N ALA A 206 -16.04 -15.39 8.01
CA ALA A 206 -16.44 -16.45 7.08
C ALA A 206 -17.38 -15.95 5.96
N LYS A 207 -18.20 -14.95 6.22
CA LYS A 207 -19.11 -14.37 5.22
C LYS A 207 -18.38 -13.50 4.20
N PHE A 208 -17.33 -12.78 4.59
CA PHE A 208 -16.74 -11.71 3.80
C PHE A 208 -15.30 -11.94 3.33
N THR A 209 -14.63 -13.00 3.80
CA THR A 209 -13.30 -13.38 3.32
C THR A 209 -13.24 -14.87 2.97
N PRO A 210 -12.71 -15.23 1.78
CA PRO A 210 -12.72 -16.63 1.31
C PRO A 210 -11.86 -17.55 2.17
N ASP A 211 -10.70 -17.07 2.66
CA ASP A 211 -9.77 -17.84 3.49
C ASP A 211 -9.85 -17.40 4.97
N HIS A 212 -11.08 -17.37 5.50
CA HIS A 212 -11.31 -16.89 6.86
C HIS A 212 -10.59 -17.72 7.94
N GLU A 213 -10.42 -19.03 7.73
CA GLU A 213 -9.70 -19.90 8.67
C GLU A 213 -8.21 -19.51 8.75
N LEU A 214 -7.55 -19.34 7.60
CA LEU A 214 -6.18 -18.88 7.52
C LEU A 214 -6.05 -17.48 8.20
N LEU A 215 -6.99 -16.58 7.90
CA LEU A 215 -7.01 -15.28 8.53
C LEU A 215 -7.19 -15.38 10.06
N ILE A 216 -8.09 -16.24 10.57
CA ILE A 216 -8.33 -16.39 12.01
C ILE A 216 -7.10 -16.96 12.73
N GLN A 217 -6.45 -17.95 12.16
CA GLN A 217 -5.31 -18.63 12.75
C GLN A 217 -4.02 -17.79 12.74
N SER A 218 -3.86 -16.91 11.76
CA SER A 218 -2.66 -16.08 11.63
C SER A 218 -2.52 -15.09 12.80
N PRO A 219 -1.30 -14.84 13.30
CA PRO A 219 -1.04 -13.82 14.30
C PRO A 219 -1.44 -12.42 13.81
N LYS A 220 -2.05 -11.62 14.69
CA LYS A 220 -2.47 -10.24 14.37
C LYS A 220 -1.47 -9.23 14.90
N VAL A 221 -1.21 -8.19 14.12
CA VAL A 221 -0.40 -7.04 14.53
C VAL A 221 -1.25 -5.78 14.43
N THR A 222 -1.18 -4.94 15.44
CA THR A 222 -1.87 -3.66 15.50
C THR A 222 -0.95 -2.57 16.03
N TRP A 223 -1.32 -1.32 15.83
CA TRP A 223 -0.58 -0.20 16.42
C TRP A 223 -0.46 -0.29 17.93
N SER A 224 -1.46 -0.81 18.64
CA SER A 224 -1.41 -0.95 20.10
C SER A 224 -0.25 -1.82 20.58
N ALA A 225 0.14 -2.84 19.82
CA ALA A 225 1.28 -3.69 20.13
C ALA A 225 2.64 -3.01 19.82
N LEU A 226 2.68 -2.16 18.81
CA LEU A 226 3.90 -1.49 18.34
C LEU A 226 4.12 -0.10 18.97
N TYR A 227 3.07 0.50 19.53
CA TYR A 227 3.13 1.86 20.06
C TYR A 227 4.16 2.05 21.19
N PRO A 228 4.34 1.11 22.14
CA PRO A 228 5.39 1.26 23.17
C PRO A 228 6.80 1.40 22.59
N PHE A 229 7.12 0.68 21.52
CA PHE A 229 8.42 0.78 20.83
C PHE A 229 8.56 2.11 20.10
N LEU A 230 7.51 2.56 19.41
CA LEU A 230 7.46 3.86 18.78
C LEU A 230 7.65 4.99 19.80
N ARG A 231 6.92 4.94 20.89
CA ARG A 231 7.02 5.93 21.97
C ARG A 231 8.42 5.98 22.57
N TYR A 232 9.00 4.81 22.86
CA TYR A 232 10.39 4.70 23.31
C TYR A 232 11.36 5.37 22.33
N GLN A 233 11.24 5.06 21.04
CA GLN A 233 12.07 5.64 19.99
C GLN A 233 11.98 7.17 19.97
N MET A 234 10.75 7.74 20.01
CA MET A 234 10.54 9.19 20.00
C MET A 234 11.10 9.91 21.24
N ILE A 235 11.05 9.29 22.40
CA ILE A 235 11.52 9.89 23.66
C ILE A 235 13.03 9.77 23.80
N SER A 236 13.61 8.64 23.42
CA SER A 236 15.04 8.33 23.65
C SER A 236 15.94 8.83 22.51
N HIS A 237 15.41 9.01 21.31
CA HIS A 237 16.24 9.42 20.16
C HIS A 237 16.61 10.91 20.27
N PRO A 238 17.90 11.26 20.16
CA PRO A 238 18.36 12.64 20.38
C PRO A 238 17.87 13.63 19.32
N ASP A 239 17.68 13.16 18.08
CA ASP A 239 17.28 14.00 16.96
C ASP A 239 16.36 13.24 15.98
N LEU A 240 15.05 13.52 16.04
CA LEU A 240 14.06 12.90 15.16
C LEU A 240 14.15 13.39 13.71
N THR A 241 14.87 14.47 13.42
CA THR A 241 15.02 14.98 12.04
C THR A 241 15.85 14.06 11.15
N THR A 242 16.55 13.10 11.75
CA THR A 242 17.29 12.07 11.02
C THR A 242 16.38 11.04 10.34
N PHE A 243 15.11 10.97 10.73
CA PHE A 243 14.14 10.05 10.12
C PHE A 243 13.49 10.66 8.88
N TYR A 244 13.13 9.80 7.95
CA TYR A 244 12.54 10.18 6.68
C TYR A 244 11.32 11.11 6.85
N GLN A 245 11.31 12.22 6.11
CA GLN A 245 10.24 13.24 6.10
C GLN A 245 9.96 13.94 7.44
N VAL A 246 10.81 13.82 8.44
CA VAL A 246 10.70 14.57 9.71
C VAL A 246 11.51 15.85 9.63
N ASN A 247 10.83 16.99 9.68
CA ASN A 247 11.47 18.29 9.82
C ASN A 247 11.51 18.75 11.29
N GLN A 248 12.20 19.87 11.59
CA GLN A 248 12.37 20.38 12.94
C GLN A 248 11.04 20.65 13.67
N GLU A 249 10.06 21.25 12.97
CA GLU A 249 8.74 21.52 13.54
C GLU A 249 8.05 20.21 13.98
N LEU A 250 8.06 19.20 13.11
CA LEU A 250 7.47 17.90 13.40
C LEU A 250 8.21 17.16 14.51
N ALA A 251 9.55 17.25 14.55
CA ALA A 251 10.36 16.63 15.59
C ALA A 251 9.95 17.12 16.97
N VAL A 252 9.86 18.44 17.16
CA VAL A 252 9.43 19.06 18.43
C VAL A 252 8.00 18.62 18.79
N ARG A 253 7.05 18.73 17.85
CA ARG A 253 5.65 18.35 18.10
C ARG A 253 5.50 16.89 18.47
N LEU A 254 6.22 15.98 17.78
CA LEU A 254 6.20 14.54 18.04
C LEU A 254 6.78 14.22 19.43
N GLN A 255 7.91 14.83 19.81
CA GLN A 255 8.52 14.61 21.11
C GLN A 255 7.60 15.08 22.23
N GLU A 256 6.97 16.25 22.11
CA GLU A 256 6.03 16.75 23.13
C GLU A 256 4.78 15.87 23.22
N ALA A 257 4.19 15.48 22.08
CA ALA A 257 3.04 14.60 22.08
C ALA A 257 3.36 13.20 22.66
N ALA A 258 4.55 12.65 22.41
CA ALA A 258 4.96 11.34 22.94
C ALA A 258 5.01 11.29 24.46
N LYS A 259 5.20 12.43 25.16
CA LYS A 259 5.24 12.49 26.63
C LYS A 259 3.85 12.20 27.24
N THR A 260 2.79 12.64 26.56
CA THR A 260 1.41 12.66 27.10
C THR A 260 0.45 11.69 26.40
N SER A 261 0.81 11.17 25.22
CA SER A 261 -0.03 10.21 24.50
C SER A 261 0.25 8.77 24.94
N TYR A 262 -0.79 7.97 25.02
CA TYR A 262 -0.71 6.54 25.38
C TYR A 262 -1.15 5.64 24.22
N THR A 263 -1.71 6.22 23.17
CA THR A 263 -2.15 5.53 21.95
C THR A 263 -1.65 6.26 20.70
N THR A 264 -1.58 5.54 19.57
CA THR A 264 -1.24 6.13 18.28
C THR A 264 -2.28 7.18 17.87
N GLU A 265 -3.55 6.92 18.15
CA GLU A 265 -4.66 7.80 17.83
C GLU A 265 -4.55 9.13 18.57
N GLU A 266 -4.30 9.11 19.88
CA GLU A 266 -4.08 10.32 20.70
C GLU A 266 -2.89 11.14 20.16
N LEU A 267 -1.78 10.46 19.84
CA LEU A 267 -0.60 11.12 19.32
C LEU A 267 -0.88 11.78 17.96
N VAL A 268 -1.53 11.06 17.06
CA VAL A 268 -1.92 11.60 15.74
C VAL A 268 -2.82 12.81 15.87
N GLU A 269 -3.81 12.79 16.78
CA GLU A 269 -4.71 13.93 17.02
C GLU A 269 -3.96 15.15 17.55
N GLN A 270 -2.99 14.97 18.46
CA GLN A 270 -2.20 16.08 19.02
C GLN A 270 -1.24 16.71 18.01
N VAL A 271 -0.70 15.91 17.07
CA VAL A 271 0.32 16.38 16.11
C VAL A 271 -0.29 16.91 14.82
N ALA A 272 -1.46 16.38 14.40
CA ALA A 272 -2.10 16.74 13.13
C ALA A 272 -2.50 18.21 13.07
N THR A 273 -2.39 18.79 11.86
CA THR A 273 -2.80 20.17 11.55
C THR A 273 -3.39 20.22 10.15
N LYS A 274 -3.86 21.41 9.71
CA LYS A 274 -4.27 21.60 8.31
C LYS A 274 -3.13 21.29 7.33
N ARG A 275 -1.87 21.59 7.70
CA ARG A 275 -0.67 21.33 6.89
C ARG A 275 -0.19 19.86 6.98
N TYR A 276 -0.31 19.27 8.15
CA TYR A 276 0.13 17.90 8.44
C TYR A 276 -1.10 17.01 8.67
N THR A 277 -1.60 16.39 7.59
CA THR A 277 -2.77 15.52 7.67
C THR A 277 -2.51 14.29 8.55
N LYS A 278 -3.57 13.74 9.16
CA LYS A 278 -3.48 12.53 9.99
C LYS A 278 -2.80 11.36 9.27
N ALA A 279 -3.10 11.17 7.97
CA ALA A 279 -2.46 10.14 7.16
C ALA A 279 -0.94 10.37 7.00
N ARG A 280 -0.51 11.64 6.81
CA ARG A 280 0.92 11.98 6.76
C ARG A 280 1.60 11.71 8.10
N ILE A 281 0.97 12.07 9.21
CA ILE A 281 1.52 11.79 10.55
C ILE A 281 1.67 10.28 10.76
N ARG A 282 0.65 9.46 10.44
CA ARG A 282 0.76 8.00 10.58
C ARG A 282 1.94 7.43 9.79
N ARG A 283 2.18 7.88 8.56
CA ARG A 283 3.36 7.45 7.79
C ARG A 283 4.66 7.84 8.49
N ILE A 284 4.76 9.07 8.99
CA ILE A 284 5.94 9.53 9.73
C ILE A 284 6.16 8.68 10.99
N LEU A 285 5.09 8.34 11.72
CA LEU A 285 5.20 7.43 12.87
C LEU A 285 5.76 6.06 12.46
N THR A 286 5.35 5.56 11.30
CA THR A 286 5.87 4.29 10.76
C THR A 286 7.35 4.43 10.37
N TYR A 287 7.76 5.55 9.78
CA TYR A 287 9.18 5.80 9.47
C TYR A 287 10.05 5.87 10.73
N ILE A 288 9.59 6.55 11.76
CA ILE A 288 10.30 6.60 13.05
C ILE A 288 10.37 5.22 13.68
N LEU A 289 9.24 4.48 13.74
CA LEU A 289 9.18 3.14 14.30
C LEU A 289 10.16 2.19 13.63
N VAL A 290 10.21 2.20 12.30
CA VAL A 290 11.09 1.33 11.51
C VAL A 290 12.53 1.88 11.48
N GLY A 291 12.75 3.15 11.77
CA GLY A 291 14.05 3.79 11.66
C GLY A 291 14.42 4.19 10.23
N ALA A 292 13.43 4.41 9.37
CA ALA A 292 13.64 4.75 7.97
C ALA A 292 14.30 6.12 7.81
N ARG A 293 15.23 6.18 6.87
CA ARG A 293 15.92 7.42 6.45
C ARG A 293 15.68 7.66 4.96
N ASP A 294 16.30 8.69 4.41
CA ASP A 294 16.29 8.94 2.97
C ASP A 294 17.28 7.97 2.31
N GLU A 295 16.74 6.91 1.73
CA GLU A 295 17.51 5.80 1.17
C GLU A 295 17.07 5.53 -0.27
N LEU A 296 17.97 4.98 -1.08
CA LEU A 296 17.65 4.54 -2.43
C LEU A 296 16.72 3.31 -2.37
N LEU A 297 15.80 3.24 -3.32
CA LEU A 297 14.93 2.07 -3.46
C LEU A 297 15.75 0.85 -3.96
N PRO A 298 15.42 -0.36 -3.51
CA PRO A 298 16.08 -1.57 -3.99
C PRO A 298 15.84 -1.78 -5.48
N SER A 299 16.89 -2.25 -6.20
CA SER A 299 16.80 -2.62 -7.62
C SER A 299 16.10 -3.95 -7.83
N GLY A 300 16.23 -4.89 -6.90
CA GLY A 300 15.65 -6.22 -6.96
C GLY A 300 14.13 -6.19 -6.68
N ILE A 301 13.43 -7.22 -7.16
CA ILE A 301 12.00 -7.45 -6.89
C ILE A 301 11.85 -8.70 -6.03
N HIS A 302 11.36 -8.53 -4.80
CA HIS A 302 11.14 -9.64 -3.88
C HIS A 302 9.84 -10.36 -4.21
N VAL A 303 9.94 -11.68 -4.45
CA VAL A 303 8.82 -12.55 -4.81
C VAL A 303 8.30 -13.25 -3.56
N LEU A 304 7.01 -13.04 -3.25
CA LEU A 304 6.34 -13.68 -2.12
C LEU A 304 5.70 -15.02 -2.50
N GLY A 305 5.27 -15.19 -3.74
CA GLY A 305 4.74 -16.47 -4.19
C GLY A 305 4.20 -16.42 -5.62
N PHE A 306 3.90 -17.61 -6.16
CA PHE A 306 3.41 -17.77 -7.53
C PHE A 306 2.65 -19.10 -7.75
N THR A 307 1.80 -19.10 -8.80
CA THR A 307 1.26 -20.29 -9.45
C THR A 307 2.20 -20.78 -10.56
N GLN A 308 1.89 -21.90 -11.22
CA GLN A 308 2.62 -22.34 -12.40
C GLN A 308 2.69 -21.25 -13.48
N ALA A 309 1.56 -20.56 -13.76
CA ALA A 309 1.51 -19.47 -14.75
C ALA A 309 2.41 -18.28 -14.35
N GLY A 310 2.39 -17.90 -13.08
CA GLY A 310 3.27 -16.88 -12.52
C GLY A 310 4.75 -17.25 -12.61
N GLN A 311 5.09 -18.51 -12.33
CA GLN A 311 6.46 -19.03 -12.45
C GLN A 311 6.97 -18.97 -13.90
N GLU A 312 6.15 -19.38 -14.86
CA GLU A 312 6.49 -19.33 -16.28
C GLU A 312 6.73 -17.89 -16.76
N HIS A 313 5.89 -16.98 -16.31
CA HIS A 313 6.09 -15.55 -16.60
C HIS A 313 7.38 -15.03 -15.97
N LEU A 314 7.62 -15.32 -14.69
CA LEU A 314 8.83 -14.90 -13.97
C LEU A 314 10.11 -15.43 -14.61
N LYS A 315 10.11 -16.67 -15.13
CA LYS A 315 11.25 -17.23 -15.88
C LYS A 315 11.60 -16.41 -17.13
N LYS A 316 10.60 -15.84 -17.82
CA LYS A 316 10.83 -14.96 -18.97
C LYS A 316 11.43 -13.61 -18.53
N MET A 317 10.98 -13.07 -17.41
CA MET A 317 11.42 -11.76 -16.91
C MET A 317 12.78 -11.79 -16.22
N LYS A 318 13.19 -12.89 -15.59
CA LYS A 318 14.50 -13.06 -14.89
C LYS A 318 15.73 -12.67 -15.71
N LYS A 319 15.61 -12.64 -17.03
CA LYS A 319 16.71 -12.20 -17.93
C LYS A 319 16.87 -10.67 -17.99
N LYS A 320 15.84 -9.93 -17.53
CA LYS A 320 15.74 -8.46 -17.63
C LYS A 320 15.75 -7.77 -16.27
N ILE A 321 15.37 -8.49 -15.21
CA ILE A 321 15.19 -7.95 -13.86
C ILE A 321 15.90 -8.82 -12.84
N GLU A 322 16.37 -8.19 -11.77
CA GLU A 322 16.86 -8.86 -10.58
C GLU A 322 15.67 -9.35 -9.75
N VAL A 323 15.62 -10.66 -9.49
CA VAL A 323 14.57 -11.31 -8.73
C VAL A 323 15.14 -11.86 -7.44
N ILE A 324 14.59 -11.43 -6.31
CA ILE A 324 14.93 -11.92 -4.98
C ILE A 324 13.89 -12.95 -4.56
N SER A 325 14.32 -14.18 -4.34
CA SER A 325 13.45 -15.29 -3.93
C SER A 325 13.81 -15.88 -2.57
N ARG A 326 15.05 -15.63 -2.10
CA ARG A 326 15.54 -16.12 -0.80
C ARG A 326 16.43 -15.09 -0.13
N ILE A 327 15.90 -14.40 0.85
CA ILE A 327 16.66 -13.47 1.67
C ILE A 327 17.73 -14.25 2.47
N GLY A 328 18.98 -13.76 2.43
CA GLY A 328 20.13 -14.41 3.06
C GLY A 328 20.97 -15.26 2.12
N GLN A 329 20.43 -15.73 0.98
CA GLN A 329 21.20 -16.28 -0.13
C GLN A 329 21.52 -15.20 -1.18
N GLU A 330 20.61 -14.26 -1.35
CA GLU A 330 20.74 -13.10 -2.22
C GLU A 330 20.81 -11.83 -1.34
N PRO A 331 21.64 -10.85 -1.65
CA PRO A 331 21.63 -9.56 -0.97
C PRO A 331 20.22 -8.94 -1.06
N TRP A 332 19.70 -8.47 0.07
CA TRP A 332 18.41 -7.81 0.12
C TRP A 332 18.48 -6.51 0.91
N ASP A 333 17.62 -5.58 0.57
CA ASP A 333 17.52 -4.25 1.15
C ASP A 333 17.42 -4.29 2.68
N SER A 334 18.26 -3.51 3.36
CA SER A 334 18.36 -3.52 4.81
C SER A 334 17.15 -2.92 5.49
N LEU A 335 16.53 -1.90 4.88
CA LEU A 335 15.32 -1.25 5.41
C LEU A 335 14.12 -2.19 5.33
N MET A 336 13.99 -2.95 4.23
CA MET A 336 12.95 -3.97 4.09
C MET A 336 13.06 -5.01 5.20
N GLN A 337 14.28 -5.55 5.41
CA GLN A 337 14.51 -6.52 6.48
C GLN A 337 14.25 -5.92 7.88
N GLN A 338 14.60 -4.67 8.10
CA GLN A 338 14.36 -3.97 9.36
C GLN A 338 12.86 -3.75 9.59
N ALA A 339 12.11 -3.35 8.58
CA ALA A 339 10.65 -3.20 8.67
C ALA A 339 9.98 -4.51 9.11
N ASP A 340 10.42 -5.63 8.54
CA ASP A 340 9.90 -6.95 8.90
C ASP A 340 10.24 -7.36 10.34
N ARG A 341 11.48 -7.13 10.80
CA ARG A 341 11.89 -7.41 12.19
C ARG A 341 11.09 -6.56 13.19
N ILE A 342 10.85 -5.29 12.86
CA ILE A 342 10.05 -4.40 13.71
C ILE A 342 8.58 -4.86 13.72
N TYR A 343 8.04 -5.28 12.58
CA TYR A 343 6.68 -5.84 12.54
C TYR A 343 6.53 -7.08 13.43
N GLN A 344 7.56 -7.97 13.45
CA GLN A 344 7.56 -9.16 14.30
C GLN A 344 7.47 -8.84 15.79
N LEU A 345 7.95 -7.67 16.26
CA LEU A 345 7.78 -7.24 17.64
C LEU A 345 6.31 -7.06 18.05
N GLY A 346 5.42 -6.88 17.07
CA GLY A 346 3.99 -6.72 17.31
C GLY A 346 3.26 -7.99 17.75
N ASN A 347 3.85 -9.19 17.55
CA ASN A 347 3.27 -10.44 18.02
C ASN A 347 4.33 -11.56 18.05
N VAL A 348 4.56 -12.13 19.24
CA VAL A 348 5.58 -13.19 19.47
C VAL A 348 5.31 -14.50 18.74
N LYS A 349 4.11 -14.70 18.21
CA LYS A 349 3.72 -15.89 17.44
C LYS A 349 4.00 -15.75 15.94
N LEU A 350 4.48 -14.59 15.48
CA LEU A 350 4.86 -14.41 14.09
C LEU A 350 6.08 -15.26 13.76
N GLU A 351 6.01 -15.95 12.65
CA GLU A 351 7.15 -16.66 12.07
C GLU A 351 8.17 -15.66 11.51
N GLU A 352 9.40 -16.14 11.25
CA GLU A 352 10.44 -15.37 10.57
C GLU A 352 9.90 -14.78 9.25
N GLN A 353 10.19 -13.52 9.02
CA GLN A 353 9.65 -12.82 7.84
C GLN A 353 10.67 -12.72 6.70
N ASN A 354 11.95 -12.92 6.97
CA ASN A 354 13.06 -12.73 6.04
C ASN A 354 13.80 -14.04 5.76
N PHE A 355 14.59 -14.52 6.73
CA PHE A 355 15.53 -15.62 6.52
C PHE A 355 14.83 -16.97 6.51
N GLY A 356 15.25 -17.84 5.57
CA GLY A 356 14.67 -19.17 5.44
C GLY A 356 13.28 -19.21 4.80
N ARG A 357 12.68 -18.05 4.52
CA ARG A 357 11.41 -17.98 3.77
C ARG A 357 11.66 -18.24 2.30
N ILE A 358 10.78 -19.01 1.70
CA ILE A 358 10.76 -19.29 0.26
C ILE A 358 9.42 -18.83 -0.31
N PRO A 359 9.36 -18.48 -1.60
CA PRO A 359 8.09 -18.12 -2.23
C PRO A 359 7.03 -19.21 -2.04
N ILE A 360 5.81 -18.80 -1.76
CA ILE A 360 4.64 -19.67 -1.67
C ILE A 360 4.31 -20.21 -3.06
N ILE A 361 4.11 -21.52 -3.17
CA ILE A 361 3.70 -22.18 -4.42
C ILE A 361 2.28 -22.67 -4.25
N VAL A 362 1.41 -22.26 -5.16
CA VAL A 362 0.02 -22.72 -5.25
C VAL A 362 -0.18 -23.35 -6.62
N ASP A 363 -0.78 -24.53 -6.67
CA ASP A 363 -1.06 -25.30 -7.90
C ASP A 363 -2.25 -24.72 -8.69
#